data_89e836f5f32b89ae23888972e55dbf17
#
_entry.id   89e836f5f32b89ae23888972e55dbf17
#
_cell.length_a   1.000
_cell.length_b   1.000
_cell.length_c   1.000
_cell.angle_alpha   90.00
_cell.angle_beta   90.00
_cell.angle_gamma   90.00
#
_symmetry.space_group_name_H-M   'P 1'
#
loop_
_entity.id
_entity.type
_entity.pdbx_description
1 polymer ?
#
loop_
_entity_poly.entity_id
_entity_poly.type
_entity_poly.pdbx_seq_one_letter_code
_entity_poly.pdbx_strand_id
1 'polypeptide(L)'
;VGVSLGLIGDGGRATLEASESGPANCRREIRAGNRGKQMSEHTKTVTDDSFSADVLKAPGPVLVDFWAEWCGPCRAIAPAIDEISAEYAGKLTVAKVNIDENPMTPTQYNVRGIPTLMLFKDGKPVATQVGAAPKSALRQWVADAI
;
A
#
# COMPACT_ATOMS: atom_id res chain seq x y z
N VAL A 1 -61.28 -57.07 14.73
CA VAL A 1 -62.41 -56.18 14.57
C VAL A 1 -61.98 -54.80 14.81
N GLY A 2 -62.10 -53.89 13.87
CA GLY A 2 -61.81 -52.50 14.13
C GLY A 2 -60.97 -51.85 13.05
N VAL A 3 -61.60 -51.75 11.92
CA VAL A 3 -61.21 -50.91 10.79
C VAL A 3 -61.35 -49.47 11.20
N SER A 4 -60.37 -48.65 10.98
CA SER A 4 -60.63 -47.24 10.76
C SER A 4 -59.65 -46.67 9.77
N LEU A 5 -60.20 -46.51 8.65
CA LEU A 5 -59.80 -45.60 7.62
C LEU A 5 -59.81 -44.15 8.13
N GLY A 6 -58.80 -43.44 7.83
CA GLY A 6 -58.78 -41.99 7.85
C GLY A 6 -57.72 -41.57 6.88
N LEU A 7 -58.03 -41.51 5.73
CA LEU A 7 -58.29 -40.48 4.76
C LEU A 7 -57.53 -39.20 4.98
N ILE A 8 -56.51 -39.06 4.09
CA ILE A 8 -56.56 -38.02 3.08
C ILE A 8 -56.61 -36.63 3.68
N GLY A 9 -55.45 -36.12 3.89
CA GLY A 9 -55.20 -34.70 3.84
C GLY A 9 -54.43 -34.40 2.59
N ASP A 10 -55.20 -34.02 1.72
CA ASP A 10 -55.00 -33.35 0.49
C ASP A 10 -53.89 -32.30 0.55
N GLY A 11 -53.01 -32.41 -0.40
CA GLY A 11 -52.64 -31.31 -1.26
C GLY A 11 -52.31 -29.97 -0.61
N GLY A 12 -51.37 -29.92 0.24
CA GLY A 12 -50.62 -28.70 0.45
C GLY A 12 -49.51 -28.62 -0.56
N ARG A 13 -49.85 -28.13 -1.69
CA ARG A 13 -48.92 -27.70 -2.72
C ARG A 13 -48.16 -26.53 -2.12
N ALA A 14 -47.10 -26.84 -1.43
CA ALA A 14 -46.10 -25.85 -1.13
C ALA A 14 -45.41 -25.51 -2.44
N THR A 15 -45.97 -24.58 -3.12
CA THR A 15 -45.18 -23.80 -4.06
C THR A 15 -44.11 -23.13 -3.24
N LEU A 16 -42.99 -23.74 -3.26
CA LEU A 16 -41.75 -23.02 -2.98
C LEU A 16 -41.62 -22.02 -4.13
N GLU A 17 -42.25 -20.92 -3.96
CA GLU A 17 -41.79 -19.72 -4.60
C GLU A 17 -40.42 -19.48 -4.00
N ALA A 18 -39.42 -19.95 -4.71
CA ALA A 18 -38.13 -19.36 -4.62
C ALA A 18 -38.37 -17.88 -4.90
N SER A 19 -38.50 -17.12 -3.85
CA SER A 19 -38.22 -15.72 -3.93
C SER A 19 -36.73 -15.66 -4.28
N GLU A 20 -36.48 -15.63 -5.54
CA GLU A 20 -35.31 -15.02 -6.07
C GLU A 20 -35.35 -13.57 -5.57
N SER A 21 -34.98 -13.42 -4.34
CA SER A 21 -34.47 -12.16 -3.89
C SER A 21 -33.34 -11.87 -4.85
N GLY A 22 -33.64 -11.01 -5.69
CA GLY A 22 -32.91 -10.59 -6.81
C GLY A 22 -31.46 -10.28 -6.55
N PRO A 23 -30.82 -9.97 -7.63
CA PRO A 23 -29.40 -9.85 -7.71
C PRO A 23 -28.91 -9.04 -6.55
N ALA A 24 -27.98 -9.61 -5.86
CA ALA A 24 -27.02 -8.81 -5.17
C ALA A 24 -26.67 -7.72 -6.16
N ASN A 25 -27.27 -6.60 -5.96
CA ASN A 25 -26.92 -5.41 -6.64
C ASN A 25 -25.48 -5.15 -6.21
N CYS A 26 -24.56 -5.79 -6.92
CA CYS A 26 -23.24 -5.29 -7.01
C CYS A 26 -23.37 -3.92 -7.67
N ARG A 27 -23.90 -3.00 -6.91
CA ARG A 27 -23.50 -1.64 -7.09
C ARG A 27 -22.01 -1.68 -6.88
N ARG A 28 -21.33 -1.84 -7.99
CA ARG A 28 -20.07 -1.18 -8.13
C ARG A 28 -20.35 0.24 -7.73
N GLU A 29 -20.18 0.52 -6.48
CA GLU A 29 -19.85 1.85 -6.08
C GLU A 29 -18.56 2.14 -6.84
N ILE A 30 -18.76 2.70 -7.99
CA ILE A 30 -17.73 3.48 -8.63
C ILE A 30 -17.53 4.59 -7.61
N ARG A 31 -16.67 4.32 -6.67
CA ARG A 31 -16.11 5.37 -5.87
C ARG A 31 -15.50 6.29 -6.90
N ALA A 32 -16.17 7.38 -7.09
CA ALA A 32 -15.65 8.49 -7.86
C ALA A 32 -14.24 8.69 -7.36
N GLY A 33 -13.28 8.34 -8.20
CA GLY A 33 -11.91 8.34 -7.83
C GLY A 33 -11.58 9.73 -7.35
N ASN A 34 -11.10 9.80 -6.14
CA ASN A 34 -10.34 10.93 -5.72
C ASN A 34 -9.16 11.03 -6.69
N ARG A 35 -9.33 11.81 -7.75
CA ARG A 35 -8.29 12.16 -8.70
C ARG A 35 -7.32 13.15 -8.06
N GLY A 36 -6.94 12.87 -6.87
CA GLY A 36 -5.96 13.64 -6.19
C GLY A 36 -4.93 12.70 -5.59
N LYS A 37 -3.78 12.61 -6.26
CA LYS A 37 -2.64 11.84 -5.78
C LYS A 37 -2.74 10.35 -6.09
N GLN A 38 -2.35 9.99 -7.31
CA GLN A 38 -1.97 8.63 -7.61
C GLN A 38 -0.68 8.33 -6.83
N MET A 39 -0.87 7.90 -5.60
CA MET A 39 0.17 7.15 -4.91
C MET A 39 0.13 5.78 -5.55
N SER A 40 1.24 5.35 -6.10
CA SER A 40 1.33 3.99 -6.64
C SER A 40 0.95 3.01 -5.53
N GLU A 41 0.21 1.98 -5.87
CA GLU A 41 -0.27 0.97 -4.92
C GLU A 41 0.86 0.28 -4.14
N HIS A 42 2.11 0.47 -4.59
CA HIS A 42 3.31 -0.14 -4.04
C HIS A 42 4.12 0.78 -3.13
N THR A 43 3.71 2.04 -2.98
CA THR A 43 4.37 3.00 -2.10
C THR A 43 3.48 3.34 -0.91
N LYS A 44 4.09 3.44 0.27
CA LYS A 44 3.41 3.73 1.52
C LYS A 44 3.82 5.10 2.03
N THR A 45 2.84 5.92 2.42
CA THR A 45 3.14 7.15 3.15
C THR A 45 3.36 6.82 4.61
N VAL A 46 4.48 7.27 5.15
CA VAL A 46 4.91 7.02 6.53
C VAL A 46 5.05 8.36 7.25
N THR A 47 4.58 8.38 8.49
CA THR A 47 4.66 9.53 9.38
C THR A 47 5.68 9.27 10.49
N ASP A 48 6.04 10.31 11.25
CA ASP A 48 6.91 10.15 12.43
C ASP A 48 6.35 9.13 13.42
N ASP A 49 5.04 9.08 13.60
CA ASP A 49 4.37 8.16 14.51
C ASP A 49 4.36 6.72 13.98
N SER A 50 4.19 6.54 12.68
CA SER A 50 4.13 5.22 12.06
C SER A 50 5.49 4.67 11.62
N PHE A 51 6.53 5.48 11.60
CA PHE A 51 7.84 5.11 11.09
C PHE A 51 8.41 3.86 11.76
N SER A 52 8.32 3.78 13.07
CA SER A 52 8.81 2.63 13.82
C SER A 52 8.09 1.32 13.41
N ALA A 53 6.77 1.36 13.29
CA ALA A 53 6.00 0.19 12.93
C ALA A 53 6.13 -0.18 11.44
N ASP A 54 6.18 0.82 10.57
CA ASP A 54 6.15 0.64 9.13
C ASP A 54 7.53 0.37 8.51
N VAL A 55 8.58 0.87 9.13
CA VAL A 55 9.96 0.79 8.62
C VAL A 55 10.82 -0.10 9.51
N LEU A 56 10.93 0.24 10.79
CA LEU A 56 11.88 -0.45 11.69
C LEU A 56 11.44 -1.87 12.04
N LYS A 57 10.14 -2.14 12.10
CA LYS A 57 9.57 -3.46 12.38
C LYS A 57 9.14 -4.21 11.12
N ALA A 58 9.39 -3.66 9.95
CA ALA A 58 9.05 -4.32 8.70
C ALA A 58 9.85 -5.63 8.52
N PRO A 59 9.23 -6.69 7.99
CA PRO A 59 9.86 -8.01 7.87
C PRO A 59 10.93 -8.11 6.78
N GLY A 60 11.08 -7.08 5.96
CA GLY A 60 12.00 -7.06 4.82
C GLY A 60 12.65 -5.70 4.63
N PRO A 61 13.44 -5.54 3.56
CA PRO A 61 14.06 -4.26 3.26
C PRO A 61 13.00 -3.19 2.95
N VAL A 62 13.25 -1.98 3.44
CA VAL A 62 12.39 -0.81 3.23
C VAL A 62 13.21 0.33 2.66
N LEU A 63 12.81 0.83 1.51
CA LEU A 63 13.36 2.04 0.92
C LEU A 63 12.57 3.24 1.41
N VAL A 64 13.21 4.15 2.10
CA VAL A 64 12.59 5.38 2.62
C VAL A 64 13.02 6.55 1.75
N ASP A 65 12.05 7.24 1.18
CA ASP A 65 12.23 8.46 0.39
C ASP A 65 11.81 9.67 1.22
N PHE A 66 12.78 10.51 1.58
CA PHE A 66 12.54 11.79 2.25
C PHE A 66 12.34 12.87 1.20
N TRP A 67 11.16 13.45 1.17
CA TRP A 67 10.74 14.40 0.13
C TRP A 67 9.95 15.58 0.70
N ALA A 68 9.76 16.61 -0.11
CA ALA A 68 8.85 17.71 0.16
C ALA A 68 8.16 18.18 -1.13
N GLU A 69 7.01 18.82 -1.01
CA GLU A 69 6.23 19.30 -2.17
C GLU A 69 6.96 20.37 -2.97
N TRP A 70 7.73 21.22 -2.30
CA TRP A 70 8.52 22.29 -2.91
C TRP A 70 9.81 21.81 -3.57
N CYS A 71 10.18 20.57 -3.40
CA CYS A 71 11.42 19.99 -3.91
C CYS A 71 11.27 19.55 -5.37
N GLY A 72 11.84 20.29 -6.30
CA GLY A 72 11.85 19.95 -7.72
C GLY A 72 12.54 18.61 -8.03
N PRO A 73 13.76 18.37 -7.55
CA PRO A 73 14.45 17.09 -7.73
C PRO A 73 13.69 15.88 -7.16
N CYS A 74 12.99 16.05 -6.04
CA CYS A 74 12.14 14.99 -5.47
C CYS A 74 11.02 14.60 -6.43
N ARG A 75 10.40 15.57 -7.08
CA ARG A 75 9.37 15.33 -8.09
C ARG A 75 9.94 14.65 -9.34
N ALA A 76 11.15 14.99 -9.72
CA ALA A 76 11.81 14.41 -10.88
C ALA A 76 12.08 12.91 -10.70
N ILE A 77 12.44 12.47 -9.49
CA ILE A 77 12.70 11.06 -9.21
C ILE A 77 11.47 10.25 -8.76
N ALA A 78 10.36 10.90 -8.44
CA ALA A 78 9.15 10.23 -7.98
C ALA A 78 8.66 9.13 -8.94
N PRO A 79 8.58 9.33 -10.26
CA PRO A 79 8.24 8.26 -11.19
C PRO A 79 9.21 7.09 -11.16
N ALA A 80 10.51 7.36 -11.02
CA ALA A 80 11.53 6.32 -10.94
C ALA A 80 11.39 5.47 -9.66
N ILE A 81 11.07 6.11 -8.55
CA ILE A 81 10.79 5.44 -7.28
C ILE A 81 9.54 4.56 -7.39
N ASP A 82 8.48 5.07 -8.02
CA ASP A 82 7.25 4.31 -8.24
C ASP A 82 7.47 3.07 -9.12
N GLU A 83 8.28 3.19 -10.17
CA GLU A 83 8.65 2.06 -11.01
C GLU A 83 9.50 1.03 -10.26
N ILE A 84 10.46 1.48 -9.47
CA ILE A 84 11.27 0.60 -8.60
C ILE A 84 10.38 -0.13 -7.60
N SER A 85 9.41 0.56 -7.01
CA SER A 85 8.49 -0.06 -6.07
C SER A 85 7.66 -1.17 -6.73
N ALA A 86 7.26 -0.99 -7.98
CA ALA A 86 6.54 -2.00 -8.74
C ALA A 86 7.44 -3.19 -9.14
N GLU A 87 8.68 -2.92 -9.55
CA GLU A 87 9.64 -3.97 -9.92
C GLU A 87 10.01 -4.87 -8.74
N TYR A 88 10.14 -4.30 -7.56
CA TYR A 88 10.50 -5.01 -6.34
C TYR A 88 9.29 -5.33 -5.44
N ALA A 89 8.08 -5.26 -5.97
CA ALA A 89 6.87 -5.61 -5.24
C ALA A 89 6.98 -7.01 -4.60
N GLY A 90 6.68 -7.08 -3.30
CA GLY A 90 6.83 -8.29 -2.51
C GLY A 90 8.26 -8.58 -2.00
N LYS A 91 9.27 -7.84 -2.47
CA LYS A 91 10.67 -7.98 -2.03
C LYS A 91 11.18 -6.75 -1.29
N LEU A 92 10.69 -5.58 -1.67
CA LEU A 92 11.06 -4.29 -1.13
C LEU A 92 9.79 -3.49 -0.86
N THR A 93 9.70 -2.89 0.30
CA THR A 93 8.66 -1.91 0.61
C THR A 93 9.21 -0.52 0.38
N VAL A 94 8.48 0.33 -0.31
CA VAL A 94 8.86 1.73 -0.51
C VAL A 94 7.99 2.62 0.37
N ALA A 95 8.63 3.38 1.24
CA ALA A 95 8.00 4.32 2.14
C ALA A 95 8.36 5.75 1.75
N LYS A 96 7.41 6.65 1.76
CA LYS A 96 7.60 8.07 1.49
C LYS A 96 7.34 8.87 2.76
N VAL A 97 8.29 9.71 3.15
CA VAL A 97 8.22 10.58 4.33
C VAL A 97 8.29 12.03 3.89
N ASN A 98 7.24 12.78 4.11
CA ASN A 98 7.22 14.22 3.88
C ASN A 98 7.91 14.91 5.07
N ILE A 99 9.02 15.59 4.81
CA ILE A 99 9.83 16.22 5.87
C ILE A 99 9.17 17.45 6.49
N ASP A 100 8.23 18.09 5.81
CA ASP A 100 7.51 19.26 6.34
C ASP A 100 6.47 18.83 7.38
N GLU A 101 5.83 17.70 7.15
CA GLU A 101 4.84 17.12 8.07
C GLU A 101 5.48 16.24 9.15
N ASN A 102 6.67 15.71 8.89
CA ASN A 102 7.36 14.75 9.73
C ASN A 102 8.82 15.14 9.93
N PRO A 103 9.10 16.18 10.72
CA PRO A 103 10.47 16.70 10.88
C PRO A 103 11.34 15.86 11.80
N MET A 104 10.77 14.99 12.61
CA MET A 104 11.53 14.22 13.61
C MET A 104 12.36 13.10 12.98
N THR A 105 11.77 12.34 12.08
CA THR A 105 12.45 11.22 11.42
C THR A 105 13.69 11.68 10.63
N PRO A 106 13.61 12.68 9.74
CA PRO A 106 14.79 13.16 9.04
C PRO A 106 15.87 13.71 9.99
N THR A 107 15.49 14.36 11.06
CA THR A 107 16.44 14.83 12.07
C THR A 107 17.14 13.68 12.78
N GLN A 108 16.42 12.64 13.11
CA GLN A 108 16.97 11.45 13.77
C GLN A 108 18.04 10.76 12.91
N TYR A 109 17.85 10.74 11.60
CA TYR A 109 18.77 10.10 10.66
C TYR A 109 19.74 11.07 9.96
N ASN A 110 19.86 12.29 10.46
CA ASN A 110 20.75 13.33 9.91
C ASN A 110 20.48 13.65 8.43
N VAL A 111 19.25 13.64 8.01
CA VAL A 111 18.84 14.06 6.67
C VAL A 111 18.92 15.57 6.57
N ARG A 112 19.94 16.08 5.87
CA ARG A 112 20.18 17.53 5.74
C ARG A 112 19.73 18.11 4.42
N GLY A 113 19.46 17.26 3.46
CA GLY A 113 19.04 17.67 2.12
C GLY A 113 18.04 16.67 1.54
N ILE A 114 17.28 17.10 0.57
CA ILE A 114 16.31 16.25 -0.13
C ILE A 114 16.51 16.36 -1.64
N PRO A 115 16.21 15.31 -2.41
CA PRO A 115 15.76 14.01 -1.95
C PRO A 115 16.88 13.23 -1.24
N THR A 116 16.53 12.49 -0.23
CA THR A 116 17.42 11.50 0.39
C THR A 116 16.70 10.15 0.42
N LEU A 117 17.37 9.15 -0.08
CA LEU A 117 16.90 7.78 -0.06
C LEU A 117 17.70 6.97 0.95
N MET A 118 17.03 6.30 1.85
CA MET A 118 17.65 5.39 2.81
C MET A 118 17.06 4.01 2.68
N LEU A 119 17.92 3.01 2.60
CA LEU A 119 17.49 1.63 2.66
C LEU A 119 17.66 1.09 4.07
N PHE A 120 16.58 0.62 4.62
CA PHE A 120 16.54 -0.03 5.94
C PHE A 120 16.43 -1.54 5.78
N LYS A 121 17.18 -2.25 6.59
CA LYS A 121 17.10 -3.71 6.70
C LYS A 121 17.22 -4.09 8.17
N ASP A 122 16.27 -4.89 8.64
CA ASP A 122 16.20 -5.29 10.05
C ASP A 122 16.20 -4.12 11.04
N GLY A 123 15.53 -3.03 10.67
CA GLY A 123 15.41 -1.83 11.49
C GLY A 123 16.63 -0.91 11.50
N LYS A 124 17.60 -1.15 10.63
CA LYS A 124 18.83 -0.33 10.54
C LYS A 124 19.03 0.20 9.12
N PRO A 125 19.49 1.43 8.97
CA PRO A 125 19.88 1.95 7.68
C PRO A 125 21.15 1.24 7.19
N VAL A 126 21.06 0.61 6.02
CA VAL A 126 22.19 -0.12 5.40
C VAL A 126 22.81 0.63 4.23
N ALA A 127 22.05 1.51 3.59
CA ALA A 127 22.55 2.35 2.51
C ALA A 127 21.82 3.70 2.49
N THR A 128 22.51 4.73 2.06
CA THR A 128 21.99 6.09 1.93
C THR A 128 22.42 6.69 0.61
N GLN A 129 21.47 7.23 -0.13
CA GLN A 129 21.71 7.97 -1.37
C GLN A 129 21.18 9.39 -1.20
N VAL A 130 22.04 10.37 -1.33
CA VAL A 130 21.68 11.79 -1.23
C VAL A 130 21.62 12.40 -2.64
N GLY A 131 20.57 13.15 -2.90
CA GLY A 131 20.36 13.82 -4.18
C GLY A 131 19.63 12.98 -5.21
N ALA A 132 19.16 13.66 -6.26
CA ALA A 132 18.50 13.00 -7.39
C ALA A 132 19.52 12.20 -8.20
N ALA A 133 19.13 10.99 -8.58
CA ALA A 133 19.91 10.14 -9.46
C ALA A 133 19.03 9.57 -10.58
N PRO A 134 19.60 9.21 -11.73
CA PRO A 134 18.88 8.54 -12.78
C PRO A 134 18.27 7.23 -12.31
N LYS A 135 17.14 6.84 -12.88
CA LYS A 135 16.45 5.58 -12.56
C LYS A 135 17.38 4.37 -12.58
N SER A 136 18.25 4.27 -13.59
CA SER A 136 19.20 3.16 -13.72
C SER A 136 20.19 3.09 -12.56
N ALA A 137 20.67 4.24 -12.09
CA ALA A 137 21.56 4.31 -10.93
C ALA A 137 20.84 3.95 -9.63
N LEU A 138 19.61 4.42 -9.47
CA LEU A 138 18.78 4.07 -8.30
C LEU A 138 18.44 2.59 -8.26
N ARG A 139 18.11 1.98 -9.40
CA ARG A 139 17.86 0.54 -9.49
C ARG A 139 19.10 -0.28 -9.11
N GLN A 140 20.25 0.11 -9.63
CA GLN A 140 21.51 -0.57 -9.32
C GLN A 140 21.85 -0.43 -7.83
N TRP A 141 21.72 0.76 -7.29
CA TRP A 141 21.94 1.03 -5.88
C TRP A 141 21.03 0.20 -4.96
N VAL A 142 19.76 0.09 -5.31
CA VAL A 142 18.80 -0.77 -4.58
C VAL A 142 19.19 -2.24 -4.70
N ALA A 143 19.52 -2.71 -5.90
CA ALA A 143 19.91 -4.10 -6.13
C ALA A 143 21.18 -4.51 -5.35
N ASP A 144 22.12 -3.59 -5.22
CA ASP A 144 23.37 -3.83 -4.49
C ASP A 144 23.17 -3.85 -2.97
N ALA A 145 22.16 -3.16 -2.48
CA ALA A 145 21.91 -2.99 -1.05
C ALA A 145 20.92 -4.02 -0.45
N ILE A 146 20.09 -4.60 -1.27
CA ILE A 146 19.17 -5.66 -0.83
C ILE A 146 19.76 -7.03 -1.02
#